data_64f9636e4d86f6c51414088af0e679f4
#
_entry.id   64f9636e4d86f6c51414088af0e679f4
#
_cell.length_a   1.000
_cell.length_b   1.000
_cell.length_c   1.000
_cell.angle_alpha   90.00
_cell.angle_beta   90.00
_cell.angle_gamma   90.00
#
_symmetry.space_group_name_H-M   'P 1'
#
loop_
_entity.id
_entity.type
_entity.pdbx_description
1 polymer ?
#
loop_
_entity_poly.entity_id
_entity_poly.type
_entity_poly.pdbx_seq_one_letter_code
_entity_poly.pdbx_strand_id
1 'polypeptide(L)'
;MINERKVWSPVGWGLLAGVLLIPLAGAERAAKIAGAVALAAVLWRLAHRGPAARGLARTGVVLNLIRGRALTAVSANRGPWLLVGAVTLAAGPLALNNYVLDVLALAWLYVVLALGLQITVGFTGLLDLGYAAFYAMGAYGYALASTRFGVSFWVGLPLGALLAAACGVLLGVVTLRLRGDYLAIVTLGFIQIVHLVLNNWDSVTNGPNGILHVGRPQLGSLVFTDPIHFYYLTLGVAIVAILINTRVQSSRIGRAWMAIRDDEIAAEAMGVPTTRLKVLAFASGAAWAGVAGVCFAGKYAFVSPESFTFFESIVILAMVVLGGMSSIPGVVIGAVVIVVVPELLRGVQDYRMLVFGAALVFMMTVRPEGLVRRGLSKRRPGAAAA
;
A
#
# COMPACT_ATOMS: atom_id res chain seq x y z
N MET A 1 -2.79 -11.18 34.50
CA MET A 1 -2.15 -11.65 33.23
C MET A 1 -3.22 -12.33 32.40
N ILE A 2 -3.95 -11.57 31.59
CA ILE A 2 -5.05 -12.06 30.75
C ILE A 2 -4.41 -12.63 29.48
N ASN A 3 -4.73 -13.87 29.21
CA ASN A 3 -4.14 -14.70 28.14
C ASN A 3 -4.63 -14.20 26.75
N GLU A 4 -3.92 -13.27 26.15
CA GLU A 4 -4.25 -12.56 24.90
C GLU A 4 -4.26 -13.44 23.63
N ARG A 5 -4.02 -14.73 23.74
CA ARG A 5 -3.96 -15.65 22.58
C ARG A 5 -5.32 -16.18 22.11
N LYS A 6 -6.45 -15.76 22.73
CA LYS A 6 -7.77 -16.32 22.43
C LYS A 6 -8.71 -15.45 21.58
N VAL A 7 -8.36 -14.22 21.27
CA VAL A 7 -9.32 -13.24 20.69
C VAL A 7 -9.46 -13.34 19.16
N TRP A 8 -8.48 -13.86 18.45
CA TRP A 8 -8.54 -13.96 16.99
C TRP A 8 -8.62 -15.42 16.54
N SER A 9 -9.80 -16.02 16.77
CA SER A 9 -10.16 -17.29 16.14
C SER A 9 -10.41 -17.08 14.63
N PRO A 10 -10.28 -18.13 13.79
CA PRO A 10 -10.67 -18.06 12.36
C PRO A 10 -12.07 -17.51 12.11
N VAL A 11 -12.94 -17.56 13.12
CA VAL A 11 -14.27 -16.94 13.13
C VAL A 11 -14.21 -15.41 13.08
N GLY A 12 -13.26 -14.77 13.78
CA GLY A 12 -13.07 -13.31 13.73
C GLY A 12 -12.63 -12.84 12.35
N TRP A 13 -11.74 -13.60 11.70
CA TRP A 13 -11.33 -13.30 10.32
C TRP A 13 -12.45 -13.55 9.30
N GLY A 14 -13.26 -14.61 9.52
CA GLY A 14 -14.43 -14.91 8.69
C GLY A 14 -15.52 -13.85 8.82
N LEU A 15 -15.76 -13.36 10.03
CA LEU A 15 -16.70 -12.25 10.28
C LEU A 15 -16.19 -10.94 9.68
N LEU A 16 -14.90 -10.65 9.79
CA LEU A 16 -14.30 -9.46 9.22
C LEU A 16 -14.33 -9.49 7.69
N ALA A 17 -14.03 -10.62 7.08
CA ALA A 17 -14.19 -10.83 5.63
C ALA A 17 -15.66 -10.76 5.20
N GLY A 18 -16.58 -11.32 5.99
CA GLY A 18 -18.03 -11.23 5.75
C GLY A 18 -18.54 -9.79 5.82
N VAL A 19 -18.15 -9.04 6.84
CA VAL A 19 -18.52 -7.62 7.01
C VAL A 19 -17.93 -6.76 5.88
N LEU A 20 -16.71 -7.05 5.41
CA LEU A 20 -16.08 -6.39 4.28
C LEU A 20 -16.77 -6.71 2.93
N LEU A 21 -17.45 -7.85 2.81
CA LEU A 21 -18.14 -8.26 1.59
C LEU A 21 -19.62 -7.86 1.55
N ILE A 22 -20.23 -7.50 2.70
CA ILE A 22 -21.63 -7.14 2.81
C ILE A 22 -22.07 -6.07 1.79
N PRO A 23 -21.37 -4.97 1.60
CA PRO A 23 -21.83 -3.91 0.68
C PRO A 23 -21.47 -4.17 -0.79
N LEU A 24 -20.55 -5.08 -1.06
CA LEU A 24 -20.12 -5.40 -2.42
C LEU A 24 -21.05 -6.41 -3.12
N ALA A 25 -21.72 -7.26 -2.35
CA ALA A 25 -22.52 -8.38 -2.88
C ALA A 25 -24.04 -8.17 -2.72
N GLY A 26 -24.48 -7.09 -2.08
CA GLY A 26 -25.87 -6.89 -1.66
C GLY A 26 -26.19 -7.69 -0.38
N ALA A 27 -27.04 -7.15 0.48
CA ALA A 27 -27.32 -7.68 1.83
C ALA A 27 -27.70 -9.18 1.83
N GLU A 28 -28.41 -9.64 0.81
CA GLU A 28 -28.87 -11.03 0.73
C GLU A 28 -27.76 -12.03 0.38
N ARG A 29 -26.87 -11.68 -0.53
CA ARG A 29 -25.71 -12.52 -0.91
C ARG A 29 -24.61 -12.50 0.16
N ALA A 30 -24.44 -11.37 0.79
CA ALA A 30 -23.52 -11.22 1.91
C ALA A 30 -23.96 -12.01 3.14
N ALA A 31 -25.26 -12.05 3.45
CA ALA A 31 -25.81 -12.91 4.49
C ALA A 31 -25.58 -14.41 4.19
N LYS A 32 -25.70 -14.82 2.93
CA LYS A 32 -25.40 -16.20 2.50
C LYS A 32 -23.93 -16.55 2.64
N ILE A 33 -23.03 -15.63 2.27
CA ILE A 33 -21.57 -15.83 2.41
C ILE A 33 -21.16 -15.80 3.87
N ALA A 34 -21.67 -14.84 4.67
CA ALA A 34 -21.42 -14.79 6.11
C ALA A 34 -21.97 -16.05 6.82
N GLY A 35 -23.15 -16.54 6.42
CA GLY A 35 -23.73 -17.78 6.90
C GLY A 35 -22.88 -19.01 6.55
N ALA A 36 -22.37 -19.09 5.32
CA ALA A 36 -21.50 -20.20 4.88
C ALA A 36 -20.15 -20.19 5.63
N VAL A 37 -19.55 -19.02 5.84
CA VAL A 37 -18.30 -18.87 6.60
C VAL A 37 -18.51 -19.18 8.08
N ALA A 38 -19.63 -18.72 8.67
CA ALA A 38 -19.99 -19.04 10.04
C ALA A 38 -20.26 -20.56 10.23
N LEU A 39 -20.97 -21.17 9.28
CA LEU A 39 -21.23 -22.61 9.27
C LEU A 39 -19.93 -23.41 9.15
N ALA A 40 -19.03 -23.04 8.23
CA ALA A 40 -17.72 -23.67 8.09
C ALA A 40 -16.88 -23.53 9.36
N ALA A 41 -16.92 -22.37 10.03
CA ALA A 41 -16.23 -22.15 11.29
C ALA A 41 -16.83 -22.93 12.47
N VAL A 42 -18.16 -23.10 12.50
CA VAL A 42 -18.84 -23.93 13.49
C VAL A 42 -18.54 -25.42 13.25
N LEU A 43 -18.60 -25.89 12.01
CA LEU A 43 -18.27 -27.27 11.65
C LEU A 43 -16.80 -27.57 11.98
N TRP A 44 -15.89 -26.64 11.70
CA TRP A 44 -14.48 -26.76 12.09
C TRP A 44 -14.30 -26.82 13.61
N ARG A 45 -15.04 -26.00 14.39
CA ARG A 45 -15.04 -26.06 15.86
C ARG A 45 -15.62 -27.36 16.41
N LEU A 46 -16.68 -27.87 15.80
CA LEU A 46 -17.29 -29.16 16.21
C LEU A 46 -16.36 -30.32 15.89
N ALA A 47 -15.73 -30.34 14.74
CA ALA A 47 -14.72 -31.33 14.35
C ALA A 47 -13.51 -31.35 15.31
N HIS A 48 -13.14 -30.17 15.88
CA HIS A 48 -12.01 -30.08 16.81
C HIS A 48 -12.36 -30.15 18.30
N ARG A 49 -13.65 -30.25 18.65
CA ARG A 49 -14.15 -30.41 20.05
C ARG A 49 -14.59 -31.83 20.40
N GLY A 50 -14.42 -32.79 19.48
CA GLY A 50 -14.75 -34.19 19.75
C GLY A 50 -13.88 -34.82 20.87
N PRO A 51 -14.32 -35.88 21.51
CA PRO A 51 -13.61 -36.55 22.62
C PRO A 51 -12.20 -37.03 22.25
N ALA A 52 -11.91 -37.22 20.94
CA ALA A 52 -10.58 -37.52 20.42
C ALA A 52 -9.55 -36.40 20.64
N ALA A 53 -9.98 -35.13 20.75
CA ALA A 53 -9.08 -34.01 21.00
C ALA A 53 -8.50 -33.95 22.42
N ARG A 54 -9.13 -34.61 23.39
CA ARG A 54 -8.65 -34.67 24.77
C ARG A 54 -7.48 -35.64 24.98
N GLY A 55 -7.34 -36.65 24.11
CA GLY A 55 -6.21 -37.57 24.10
C GLY A 55 -4.93 -36.95 23.51
N LEU A 56 -5.06 -36.02 22.60
CA LEU A 56 -3.95 -35.36 21.89
C LEU A 56 -3.30 -34.19 22.66
N ALA A 57 -3.94 -33.70 23.71
CA ALA A 57 -3.39 -32.65 24.57
C ALA A 57 -2.18 -33.09 25.44
N ARG A 58 -1.90 -34.39 25.51
CA ARG A 58 -0.74 -34.93 26.24
C ARG A 58 0.55 -35.00 25.43
N THR A 59 0.50 -34.79 24.14
CA THR A 59 1.72 -34.78 23.30
C THR A 59 1.87 -33.46 22.58
N GLY A 60 2.38 -32.45 23.28
CA GLY A 60 2.74 -31.14 22.72
C GLY A 60 3.71 -31.19 21.52
N VAL A 61 4.30 -32.38 21.27
CA VAL A 61 5.17 -32.67 20.12
C VAL A 61 4.37 -32.81 18.82
N VAL A 62 3.16 -33.43 18.88
CA VAL A 62 2.33 -33.66 17.67
C VAL A 62 1.71 -32.35 17.16
N LEU A 63 1.33 -31.43 18.06
CA LEU A 63 0.79 -30.12 17.65
C LEU A 63 1.84 -29.27 16.96
N ASN A 64 3.11 -29.35 17.38
CA ASN A 64 4.21 -28.67 16.73
C ASN A 64 4.58 -29.30 15.37
N LEU A 65 4.42 -30.62 15.23
CA LEU A 65 4.62 -31.33 13.97
C LEU A 65 3.50 -31.02 12.94
N ILE A 66 2.24 -30.98 13.39
CA ILE A 66 1.11 -30.60 12.52
C ILE A 66 1.19 -29.12 12.13
N ARG A 67 1.55 -28.24 13.06
CA ARG A 67 1.74 -26.81 12.78
C ARG A 67 2.96 -26.57 11.88
N GLY A 68 4.04 -27.33 12.07
CA GLY A 68 5.20 -27.33 11.17
C GLY A 68 4.84 -27.86 9.78
N ARG A 69 4.12 -28.98 9.70
CA ARG A 69 3.68 -29.56 8.42
C ARG A 69 2.62 -28.73 7.71
N ALA A 70 1.67 -28.13 8.42
CA ALA A 70 0.69 -27.22 7.82
C ALA A 70 1.35 -25.94 7.28
N LEU A 71 2.30 -25.37 8.01
CA LEU A 71 3.07 -24.20 7.54
C LEU A 71 4.03 -24.55 6.40
N THR A 72 4.63 -25.75 6.40
CA THR A 72 5.48 -26.22 5.30
C THR A 72 4.64 -26.66 4.09
N ALA A 73 3.44 -27.23 4.27
CA ALA A 73 2.53 -27.57 3.18
C ALA A 73 1.98 -26.31 2.49
N VAL A 74 1.63 -25.26 3.26
CA VAL A 74 1.25 -23.95 2.70
C VAL A 74 2.44 -23.25 2.01
N SER A 75 3.66 -23.46 2.53
CA SER A 75 4.87 -22.92 1.88
C SER A 75 5.31 -23.74 0.66
N ALA A 76 5.07 -25.05 0.67
CA ALA A 76 5.40 -25.94 -0.44
C ALA A 76 4.38 -25.85 -1.60
N ASN A 77 3.13 -25.46 -1.32
CA ASN A 77 2.06 -25.41 -2.32
C ASN A 77 1.50 -23.98 -2.48
N ARG A 78 2.38 -23.00 -2.61
CA ARG A 78 1.99 -21.59 -2.87
C ARG A 78 1.36 -21.40 -4.26
N GLY A 79 1.65 -22.28 -5.22
CA GLY A 79 1.18 -22.19 -6.61
C GLY A 79 -0.35 -22.08 -6.73
N PRO A 80 -1.14 -23.03 -6.20
CA PRO A 80 -2.59 -22.97 -6.40
C PRO A 80 -3.25 -21.77 -5.71
N TRP A 81 -2.77 -21.33 -4.56
CA TRP A 81 -3.31 -20.14 -3.89
C TRP A 81 -2.99 -18.84 -4.62
N LEU A 82 -1.80 -18.75 -5.21
CA LEU A 82 -1.42 -17.63 -6.08
C LEU A 82 -2.25 -17.65 -7.38
N LEU A 83 -2.51 -18.84 -7.94
CA LEU A 83 -3.38 -18.98 -9.12
C LEU A 83 -4.82 -18.57 -8.80
N VAL A 84 -5.38 -19.03 -7.68
CA VAL A 84 -6.73 -18.64 -7.25
C VAL A 84 -6.81 -17.12 -7.04
N GLY A 85 -5.82 -16.53 -6.37
CA GLY A 85 -5.73 -15.07 -6.20
C GLY A 85 -5.63 -14.33 -7.54
N ALA A 86 -4.78 -14.80 -8.46
CA ALA A 86 -4.62 -14.20 -9.78
C ALA A 86 -5.91 -14.32 -10.62
N VAL A 87 -6.57 -15.48 -10.60
CA VAL A 87 -7.86 -15.70 -11.30
C VAL A 87 -8.95 -14.81 -10.71
N THR A 88 -9.02 -14.68 -9.38
CA THR A 88 -10.00 -13.80 -8.73
C THR A 88 -9.78 -12.33 -9.09
N LEU A 89 -8.54 -11.88 -9.14
CA LEU A 89 -8.19 -10.52 -9.54
C LEU A 89 -8.42 -10.28 -11.04
N ALA A 90 -8.24 -11.31 -11.88
CA ALA A 90 -8.43 -11.19 -13.31
C ALA A 90 -9.91 -11.36 -13.75
N ALA A 91 -10.65 -12.29 -13.15
CA ALA A 91 -12.02 -12.60 -13.53
C ALA A 91 -13.09 -11.88 -12.68
N GLY A 92 -12.75 -11.51 -11.43
CA GLY A 92 -13.65 -10.80 -10.52
C GLY A 92 -14.23 -9.51 -11.09
N PRO A 93 -13.45 -8.67 -11.78
CA PRO A 93 -13.93 -7.42 -12.38
C PRO A 93 -15.08 -7.58 -13.38
N LEU A 94 -15.16 -8.72 -14.08
CA LEU A 94 -16.22 -8.98 -15.06
C LEU A 94 -17.61 -9.14 -14.43
N ALA A 95 -17.67 -9.44 -13.11
CA ALA A 95 -18.91 -9.64 -12.37
C ALA A 95 -19.28 -8.44 -11.47
N LEU A 96 -18.44 -7.39 -11.45
CA LEU A 96 -18.58 -6.24 -10.55
C LEU A 96 -19.19 -5.03 -11.29
N ASN A 97 -19.89 -4.18 -10.52
CA ASN A 97 -20.44 -2.93 -11.05
C ASN A 97 -19.33 -1.91 -11.33
N ASN A 98 -19.55 -1.00 -12.28
CA ASN A 98 -18.60 0.06 -12.65
C ASN A 98 -18.12 0.89 -11.46
N TYR A 99 -19.01 1.15 -10.49
CA TYR A 99 -18.67 1.85 -9.25
C TYR A 99 -17.60 1.12 -8.42
N VAL A 100 -17.78 -0.18 -8.22
CA VAL A 100 -16.81 -1.01 -7.46
C VAL A 100 -15.48 -1.09 -8.20
N LEU A 101 -15.52 -1.15 -9.53
CA LEU A 101 -14.31 -1.13 -10.37
C LEU A 101 -13.53 0.17 -10.22
N ASP A 102 -14.22 1.32 -10.14
CA ASP A 102 -13.60 2.62 -9.89
C ASP A 102 -12.91 2.70 -8.53
N VAL A 103 -13.57 2.20 -7.49
CA VAL A 103 -13.00 2.13 -6.13
C VAL A 103 -11.78 1.22 -6.09
N LEU A 104 -11.85 0.05 -6.75
CA LEU A 104 -10.73 -0.88 -6.80
C LEU A 104 -9.56 -0.33 -7.63
N ALA A 105 -9.84 0.36 -8.76
CA ALA A 105 -8.81 1.02 -9.55
C ALA A 105 -8.08 2.10 -8.72
N LEU A 106 -8.84 2.86 -7.92
CA LEU A 106 -8.27 3.81 -6.98
C LEU A 106 -7.45 3.11 -5.89
N ALA A 107 -7.95 2.02 -5.33
CA ALA A 107 -7.22 1.23 -4.33
C ALA A 107 -5.86 0.73 -4.86
N TRP A 108 -5.81 0.24 -6.12
CA TRP A 108 -4.55 -0.16 -6.75
C TRP A 108 -3.58 1.00 -6.97
N LEU A 109 -4.10 2.18 -7.30
CA LEU A 109 -3.29 3.39 -7.41
C LEU A 109 -2.66 3.75 -6.06
N TYR A 110 -3.45 3.72 -4.98
CA TYR A 110 -2.93 3.94 -3.63
C TYR A 110 -1.96 2.85 -3.16
N VAL A 111 -2.10 1.61 -3.63
CA VAL A 111 -1.10 0.57 -3.40
C VAL A 111 0.25 0.97 -4.01
N VAL A 112 0.28 1.53 -5.21
CA VAL A 112 1.52 2.03 -5.84
C VAL A 112 2.13 3.16 -5.02
N LEU A 113 1.32 4.13 -4.58
CA LEU A 113 1.75 5.24 -3.72
C LEU A 113 2.32 4.73 -2.39
N ALA A 114 1.59 3.83 -1.71
CA ALA A 114 2.02 3.28 -0.44
C ALA A 114 3.31 2.45 -0.55
N LEU A 115 3.48 1.68 -1.65
CA LEU A 115 4.71 0.94 -1.93
C LEU A 115 5.90 1.87 -2.22
N GLY A 116 5.68 3.01 -2.88
CA GLY A 116 6.71 4.02 -3.07
C GLY A 116 7.13 4.67 -1.74
N LEU A 117 6.17 5.10 -0.92
CA LEU A 117 6.45 5.64 0.41
C LEU A 117 7.09 4.59 1.35
N GLN A 118 6.77 3.30 1.17
CA GLN A 118 7.40 2.24 1.94
C GLN A 118 8.92 2.19 1.75
N ILE A 119 9.45 2.63 0.61
CA ILE A 119 10.90 2.67 0.39
C ILE A 119 11.56 3.67 1.35
N THR A 120 11.01 4.88 1.47
CA THR A 120 11.54 5.93 2.34
C THR A 120 11.24 5.67 3.80
N VAL A 121 9.98 5.47 4.17
CA VAL A 121 9.58 5.28 5.57
C VAL A 121 9.84 3.85 6.06
N GLY A 122 9.51 2.87 5.23
CA GLY A 122 9.56 1.47 5.62
C GLY A 122 10.95 0.85 5.62
N PHE A 123 11.75 1.10 4.59
CA PHE A 123 13.07 0.46 4.43
C PHE A 123 14.19 1.31 5.02
N THR A 124 14.14 2.65 4.90
CA THR A 124 15.22 3.52 5.41
C THR A 124 14.90 4.21 6.73
N GLY A 125 13.63 4.18 7.17
CA GLY A 125 13.20 4.84 8.41
C GLY A 125 13.13 6.36 8.31
N LEU A 126 13.15 6.92 7.11
CA LEU A 126 13.09 8.36 6.87
C LEU A 126 11.63 8.81 6.82
N LEU A 127 11.19 9.58 7.80
CA LEU A 127 9.81 10.07 7.88
C LEU A 127 9.58 11.15 6.83
N ASP A 128 8.79 10.83 5.80
CA ASP A 128 8.44 11.72 4.70
C ASP A 128 6.94 12.08 4.76
N LEU A 129 6.65 13.32 5.13
CA LEU A 129 5.30 13.89 5.17
C LEU A 129 4.97 14.71 3.92
N GLY A 130 5.92 14.86 3.01
CA GLY A 130 5.78 15.60 1.76
C GLY A 130 5.50 14.76 0.54
N TYR A 131 5.18 13.48 0.71
CA TYR A 131 5.14 12.49 -0.36
C TYR A 131 4.14 12.84 -1.48
N ALA A 132 3.00 13.46 -1.15
CA ALA A 132 2.02 13.90 -2.15
C ALA A 132 2.55 15.00 -3.09
N ALA A 133 3.63 15.69 -2.74
CA ALA A 133 4.30 16.61 -3.67
C ALA A 133 4.89 15.89 -4.89
N PHE A 134 5.50 14.71 -4.70
CA PHE A 134 6.02 13.90 -5.80
C PHE A 134 4.90 13.34 -6.67
N TYR A 135 3.78 13.01 -6.05
CA TYR A 135 2.56 12.59 -6.72
C TYR A 135 2.02 13.71 -7.60
N ALA A 136 1.96 14.95 -7.08
CA ALA A 136 1.60 16.14 -7.84
C ALA A 136 2.55 16.40 -9.02
N MET A 137 3.88 16.27 -8.80
CA MET A 137 4.87 16.48 -9.87
C MET A 137 4.67 15.52 -11.04
N GLY A 138 4.35 14.25 -10.77
CA GLY A 138 4.02 13.28 -11.81
C GLY A 138 2.73 13.64 -12.56
N ALA A 139 1.67 13.99 -11.83
CA ALA A 139 0.37 14.31 -12.38
C ALA A 139 0.42 15.58 -13.25
N TYR A 140 0.95 16.68 -12.71
CA TYR A 140 1.08 17.94 -13.43
C TYR A 140 2.10 17.86 -14.57
N GLY A 141 3.21 17.15 -14.37
CA GLY A 141 4.21 16.94 -15.42
C GLY A 141 3.60 16.26 -16.65
N TYR A 142 2.81 15.20 -16.43
CA TYR A 142 2.07 14.56 -17.51
C TYR A 142 0.95 15.42 -18.07
N ALA A 143 0.16 16.08 -17.22
CA ALA A 143 -0.93 16.95 -17.67
C ALA A 143 -0.43 18.05 -18.60
N LEU A 144 0.66 18.72 -18.24
CA LEU A 144 1.30 19.75 -19.08
C LEU A 144 1.88 19.17 -20.35
N ALA A 145 2.57 18.03 -20.27
CA ALA A 145 3.15 17.38 -21.44
C ALA A 145 2.05 16.91 -22.43
N SER A 146 0.96 16.37 -21.92
CA SER A 146 -0.17 15.92 -22.73
C SER A 146 -0.92 17.05 -23.37
N THR A 147 -1.26 18.12 -22.62
CA THR A 147 -2.09 19.23 -23.12
C THR A 147 -1.33 20.18 -24.06
N ARG A 148 -0.03 20.43 -23.79
CA ARG A 148 0.77 21.38 -24.60
C ARG A 148 1.52 20.72 -25.74
N PHE A 149 1.97 19.47 -25.56
CA PHE A 149 2.83 18.77 -26.52
C PHE A 149 2.19 17.50 -27.10
N GLY A 150 0.96 17.15 -26.69
CA GLY A 150 0.28 15.95 -27.18
C GLY A 150 0.99 14.64 -26.79
N VAL A 151 1.77 14.63 -25.71
CA VAL A 151 2.52 13.46 -25.28
C VAL A 151 1.57 12.33 -24.88
N SER A 152 1.80 11.14 -25.43
CA SER A 152 0.98 9.97 -25.12
C SER A 152 1.15 9.53 -23.67
N PHE A 153 0.13 8.87 -23.11
CA PHE A 153 0.15 8.35 -21.74
C PHE A 153 1.34 7.43 -21.44
N TRP A 154 1.71 6.59 -22.39
CA TRP A 154 2.81 5.62 -22.23
C TRP A 154 4.19 6.28 -22.11
N VAL A 155 4.40 7.39 -22.82
CA VAL A 155 5.60 8.23 -22.67
C VAL A 155 5.49 9.09 -21.41
N GLY A 156 4.28 9.47 -21.02
CA GLY A 156 4.00 10.18 -19.78
C GLY A 156 4.42 9.41 -18.53
N LEU A 157 4.26 8.07 -18.50
CA LEU A 157 4.65 7.25 -17.36
C LEU A 157 6.14 7.40 -16.97
N PRO A 158 7.12 7.15 -17.86
CA PRO A 158 8.51 7.37 -17.53
C PRO A 158 8.86 8.85 -17.31
N LEU A 159 8.21 9.77 -18.03
CA LEU A 159 8.41 11.19 -17.85
C LEU A 159 8.00 11.65 -16.43
N GLY A 160 6.79 11.28 -15.98
CA GLY A 160 6.33 11.58 -14.63
C GLY A 160 7.17 10.94 -13.54
N ALA A 161 7.63 9.69 -13.77
CA ALA A 161 8.55 9.02 -12.86
C ALA A 161 9.89 9.76 -12.75
N LEU A 162 10.46 10.21 -13.86
CA LEU A 162 11.73 10.95 -13.89
C LEU A 162 11.62 12.33 -13.25
N LEU A 163 10.55 13.09 -13.54
CA LEU A 163 10.31 14.39 -12.94
C LEU A 163 10.16 14.27 -11.41
N ALA A 164 9.35 13.33 -10.94
CA ALA A 164 9.18 13.10 -9.53
C ALA A 164 10.49 12.59 -8.88
N ALA A 165 11.23 11.70 -9.53
CA ALA A 165 12.53 11.25 -9.06
C ALA A 165 13.55 12.38 -8.95
N ALA A 166 13.59 13.30 -9.92
CA ALA A 166 14.46 14.48 -9.86
C ALA A 166 14.14 15.37 -8.65
N CYS A 167 12.84 15.61 -8.40
CA CYS A 167 12.40 16.30 -7.19
C CYS A 167 12.75 15.51 -5.91
N GLY A 168 12.66 14.17 -5.94
CA GLY A 168 13.08 13.30 -4.85
C GLY A 168 14.58 13.39 -4.58
N VAL A 169 15.43 13.47 -5.62
CA VAL A 169 16.87 13.70 -5.47
C VAL A 169 17.12 15.08 -4.85
N LEU A 170 16.45 16.13 -5.33
CA LEU A 170 16.59 17.49 -4.81
C LEU A 170 16.24 17.55 -3.32
N LEU A 171 15.08 17.01 -2.94
CA LEU A 171 14.67 16.93 -1.53
C LEU A 171 15.63 16.06 -0.72
N GLY A 172 16.03 14.91 -1.25
CA GLY A 172 16.99 14.01 -0.62
C GLY A 172 18.31 14.69 -0.30
N VAL A 173 18.86 15.48 -1.22
CA VAL A 173 20.11 16.24 -1.01
C VAL A 173 19.94 17.31 0.06
N VAL A 174 18.84 18.08 0.03
CA VAL A 174 18.55 19.13 1.01
C VAL A 174 18.40 18.53 2.40
N THR A 175 17.79 17.36 2.52
CA THR A 175 17.47 16.71 3.78
C THR A 175 18.59 15.83 4.37
N LEU A 176 19.72 15.68 3.68
CA LEU A 176 20.84 14.81 4.11
C LEU A 176 21.33 15.05 5.55
N ARG A 177 21.31 16.31 5.99
CA ARG A 177 21.78 16.72 7.32
C ARG A 177 20.71 16.63 8.40
N LEU A 178 19.46 16.36 8.02
CA LEU A 178 18.33 16.35 8.92
C LEU A 178 18.02 14.92 9.38
N ARG A 179 17.62 14.79 10.63
CA ARG A 179 17.27 13.50 11.24
C ARG A 179 15.98 13.62 12.03
N GLY A 180 15.24 12.51 12.10
CA GLY A 180 14.03 12.41 12.92
C GLY A 180 12.99 13.47 12.54
N ASP A 181 12.50 14.20 13.52
CA ASP A 181 11.39 15.15 13.39
C ASP A 181 11.71 16.37 12.51
N TYR A 182 12.97 16.80 12.45
CA TYR A 182 13.38 17.89 11.57
C TYR A 182 13.21 17.54 10.10
N LEU A 183 13.45 16.28 9.73
CA LEU A 183 13.19 15.79 8.37
C LEU A 183 11.70 15.87 8.05
N ALA A 184 10.84 15.44 8.99
CA ALA A 184 9.39 15.48 8.82
C ALA A 184 8.87 16.91 8.61
N ILE A 185 9.39 17.90 9.38
CA ILE A 185 9.01 19.31 9.25
C ILE A 185 9.42 19.86 7.87
N VAL A 186 10.61 19.54 7.38
CA VAL A 186 11.08 20.02 6.08
C VAL A 186 10.30 19.38 4.93
N THR A 187 9.99 18.09 4.99
CA THR A 187 9.16 17.43 3.97
C THR A 187 7.72 17.96 3.99
N LEU A 188 7.17 18.28 5.17
CA LEU A 188 5.89 18.97 5.30
C LEU A 188 5.96 20.38 4.66
N GLY A 189 7.02 21.15 4.93
CA GLY A 189 7.23 22.44 4.28
C GLY A 189 7.30 22.31 2.75
N PHE A 190 7.95 21.26 2.26
CA PHE A 190 8.07 21.00 0.83
C PHE A 190 6.71 20.80 0.14
N ILE A 191 5.81 19.98 0.70
CA ILE A 191 4.47 19.79 0.12
C ILE A 191 3.67 21.10 0.13
N GLN A 192 3.79 21.92 1.19
CA GLN A 192 3.10 23.21 1.26
C GLN A 192 3.61 24.18 0.21
N ILE A 193 4.94 24.23 -0.01
CA ILE A 193 5.54 25.04 -1.06
C ILE A 193 5.06 24.58 -2.44
N VAL A 194 5.07 23.28 -2.71
CA VAL A 194 4.60 22.72 -3.98
C VAL A 194 3.12 23.06 -4.20
N HIS A 195 2.27 22.85 -3.19
CA HIS A 195 0.85 23.19 -3.26
C HIS A 195 0.63 24.68 -3.54
N LEU A 196 1.37 25.56 -2.83
CA LEU A 196 1.30 27.00 -3.02
C LEU A 196 1.74 27.42 -4.44
N VAL A 197 2.82 26.84 -4.96
CA VAL A 197 3.29 27.08 -6.32
C VAL A 197 2.24 26.65 -7.34
N LEU A 198 1.68 25.44 -7.20
CA LEU A 198 0.66 24.93 -8.10
C LEU A 198 -0.61 25.80 -8.10
N ASN A 199 -0.96 26.37 -6.96
CA ASN A 199 -2.15 27.19 -6.78
C ASN A 199 -2.00 28.62 -7.27
N ASN A 200 -0.77 29.17 -7.31
CA ASN A 200 -0.51 30.56 -7.67
C ASN A 200 0.16 30.76 -9.04
N TRP A 201 0.54 29.68 -9.72
CA TRP A 201 1.21 29.76 -11.02
C TRP A 201 0.22 29.67 -12.18
N ASP A 202 -0.70 30.61 -12.29
CA ASP A 202 -1.79 30.60 -13.27
C ASP A 202 -1.34 30.35 -14.72
N SER A 203 -0.24 30.94 -15.14
CA SER A 203 0.25 30.83 -16.53
C SER A 203 0.68 29.42 -16.93
N VAL A 204 1.02 28.57 -15.97
CA VAL A 204 1.51 27.19 -16.22
C VAL A 204 0.50 26.15 -15.77
N THR A 205 0.03 26.24 -14.53
CA THR A 205 -0.81 25.24 -13.89
C THR A 205 -2.31 25.56 -13.96
N ASN A 206 -2.67 26.75 -14.44
CA ASN A 206 -4.01 27.31 -14.41
C ASN A 206 -4.53 27.51 -12.96
N GLY A 207 -3.62 27.58 -12.00
CA GLY A 207 -3.90 27.85 -10.60
C GLY A 207 -4.95 26.91 -9.98
N PRO A 208 -5.90 27.47 -9.18
CA PRO A 208 -6.95 26.68 -8.53
C PRO A 208 -7.86 25.93 -9.50
N ASN A 209 -8.03 26.46 -10.73
CA ASN A 209 -8.88 25.84 -11.74
C ASN A 209 -8.33 24.53 -12.28
N GLY A 210 -7.02 24.30 -12.14
CA GLY A 210 -6.37 23.08 -12.59
C GLY A 210 -6.31 22.92 -14.11
N ILE A 211 -5.81 21.77 -14.55
CA ILE A 211 -5.62 21.44 -15.97
C ILE A 211 -6.69 20.45 -16.39
N LEU A 212 -7.51 20.83 -17.37
CA LEU A 212 -8.55 20.03 -17.98
C LEU A 212 -8.05 19.33 -19.26
N HIS A 213 -8.81 18.35 -19.75
CA HIS A 213 -8.57 17.65 -21.01
C HIS A 213 -7.20 16.94 -21.07
N VAL A 214 -6.73 16.41 -19.94
CA VAL A 214 -5.53 15.58 -19.90
C VAL A 214 -5.76 14.32 -20.73
N GLY A 215 -4.78 13.92 -21.54
CA GLY A 215 -4.88 12.76 -22.41
C GLY A 215 -5.16 11.47 -21.64
N ARG A 216 -6.10 10.67 -22.13
CA ARG A 216 -6.40 9.36 -21.58
C ARG A 216 -5.46 8.30 -22.15
N PRO A 217 -5.21 7.20 -21.44
CA PRO A 217 -4.47 6.08 -21.99
C PRO A 217 -5.14 5.54 -23.26
N GLN A 218 -4.33 5.35 -24.32
CA GLN A 218 -4.78 4.81 -25.59
C GLN A 218 -3.85 3.69 -26.04
N LEU A 219 -4.39 2.60 -26.53
CA LEU A 219 -3.67 1.50 -27.18
C LEU A 219 -4.22 1.33 -28.60
N GLY A 220 -3.57 1.97 -29.58
CA GLY A 220 -4.07 2.02 -30.96
C GLY A 220 -5.41 2.75 -31.02
N SER A 221 -6.47 2.05 -31.44
CA SER A 221 -7.84 2.59 -31.53
C SER A 221 -8.64 2.49 -30.22
N LEU A 222 -8.13 1.78 -29.21
CA LEU A 222 -8.82 1.60 -27.94
C LEU A 222 -8.45 2.75 -26.98
N VAL A 223 -9.42 3.61 -26.70
CA VAL A 223 -9.30 4.65 -25.64
C VAL A 223 -9.83 4.06 -24.34
N PHE A 224 -9.06 4.16 -23.28
CA PHE A 224 -9.45 3.68 -21.95
C PHE A 224 -10.42 4.69 -21.31
N THR A 225 -11.72 4.51 -21.57
CA THR A 225 -12.79 5.31 -20.98
C THR A 225 -13.51 4.56 -19.88
N ASP A 226 -13.63 3.24 -20.02
CA ASP A 226 -14.39 2.41 -19.09
C ASP A 226 -13.61 2.12 -17.81
N PRO A 227 -14.27 2.06 -16.64
CA PRO A 227 -13.66 1.72 -15.36
C PRO A 227 -12.89 0.40 -15.36
N ILE A 228 -13.33 -0.58 -16.15
CA ILE A 228 -12.69 -1.90 -16.26
C ILE A 228 -11.27 -1.78 -16.85
N HIS A 229 -11.07 -0.92 -17.85
CA HIS A 229 -9.75 -0.72 -18.46
C HIS A 229 -8.78 -0.07 -17.48
N PHE A 230 -9.26 0.93 -16.71
CA PHE A 230 -8.46 1.55 -15.65
C PHE A 230 -8.13 0.60 -14.51
N TYR A 231 -9.07 -0.29 -14.15
CA TYR A 231 -8.79 -1.33 -13.17
C TYR A 231 -7.60 -2.21 -13.58
N TYR A 232 -7.61 -2.74 -14.81
CA TYR A 232 -6.51 -3.59 -15.29
C TYR A 232 -5.20 -2.82 -15.46
N LEU A 233 -5.26 -1.55 -15.87
CA LEU A 233 -4.09 -0.69 -15.98
C LEU A 233 -3.44 -0.50 -14.61
N THR A 234 -4.21 -0.03 -13.61
CA THR A 234 -3.69 0.23 -12.27
C THR A 234 -3.27 -1.05 -11.55
N LEU A 235 -3.99 -2.16 -11.74
CA LEU A 235 -3.59 -3.49 -11.27
C LEU A 235 -2.24 -3.91 -11.88
N GLY A 236 -2.05 -3.72 -13.19
CA GLY A 236 -0.80 -4.03 -13.88
C GLY A 236 0.37 -3.23 -13.31
N VAL A 237 0.19 -1.91 -13.11
CA VAL A 237 1.19 -1.03 -12.50
C VAL A 237 1.47 -1.46 -11.05
N ALA A 238 0.44 -1.80 -10.27
CA ALA A 238 0.61 -2.27 -8.89
C ALA A 238 1.38 -3.61 -8.82
N ILE A 239 1.10 -4.55 -9.72
CA ILE A 239 1.85 -5.81 -9.80
C ILE A 239 3.32 -5.54 -10.10
N VAL A 240 3.62 -4.66 -11.07
CA VAL A 240 5.00 -4.27 -11.39
C VAL A 240 5.67 -3.61 -10.17
N ALA A 241 4.97 -2.72 -9.47
CA ALA A 241 5.47 -2.10 -8.24
C ALA A 241 5.76 -3.14 -7.14
N ILE A 242 4.87 -4.09 -6.91
CA ILE A 242 5.06 -5.19 -5.96
C ILE A 242 6.28 -6.03 -6.33
N LEU A 243 6.42 -6.41 -7.59
CA LEU A 243 7.55 -7.23 -8.07
C LEU A 243 8.89 -6.49 -7.92
N ILE A 244 8.96 -5.24 -8.31
CA ILE A 244 10.17 -4.43 -8.18
C ILE A 244 10.53 -4.24 -6.70
N ASN A 245 9.57 -3.83 -5.85
CA ASN A 245 9.82 -3.63 -4.42
C ASN A 245 10.25 -4.92 -3.70
N THR A 246 9.70 -6.08 -4.06
CA THR A 246 10.13 -7.37 -3.49
C THR A 246 11.56 -7.73 -3.89
N ARG A 247 11.96 -7.44 -5.14
CA ARG A 247 13.34 -7.63 -5.60
C ARG A 247 14.29 -6.64 -4.94
N VAL A 248 13.91 -5.37 -4.85
CA VAL A 248 14.69 -4.33 -4.17
C VAL A 248 14.89 -4.68 -2.69
N GLN A 249 13.85 -5.08 -1.98
CA GLN A 249 13.93 -5.47 -0.57
C GLN A 249 14.93 -6.62 -0.32
N SER A 250 15.03 -7.56 -1.24
CA SER A 250 15.97 -8.70 -1.15
C SER A 250 17.37 -8.40 -1.70
N SER A 251 17.57 -7.24 -2.33
CA SER A 251 18.82 -6.83 -2.97
C SER A 251 19.87 -6.35 -1.95
N ARG A 252 21.09 -6.03 -2.44
CA ARG A 252 22.14 -5.39 -1.63
C ARG A 252 21.70 -4.02 -1.14
N ILE A 253 21.02 -3.25 -2.00
CA ILE A 253 20.51 -1.90 -1.69
C ILE A 253 19.45 -1.97 -0.58
N GLY A 254 18.47 -2.89 -0.70
CA GLY A 254 17.44 -3.04 0.32
C GLY A 254 17.99 -3.45 1.69
N ARG A 255 19.02 -4.31 1.73
CA ARG A 255 19.70 -4.66 2.99
C ARG A 255 20.45 -3.47 3.59
N ALA A 256 21.09 -2.64 2.77
CA ALA A 256 21.77 -1.44 3.21
C ALA A 256 20.76 -0.39 3.75
N TRP A 257 19.61 -0.23 3.11
CA TRP A 257 18.54 0.62 3.63
C TRP A 257 18.02 0.14 4.99
N MET A 258 17.82 -1.16 5.18
CA MET A 258 17.43 -1.70 6.48
C MET A 258 18.50 -1.49 7.56
N ALA A 259 19.78 -1.58 7.21
CA ALA A 259 20.87 -1.28 8.13
C ALA A 259 20.88 0.21 8.55
N ILE A 260 20.64 1.13 7.61
CA ILE A 260 20.49 2.58 7.90
C ILE A 260 19.31 2.83 8.84
N ARG A 261 18.21 2.13 8.63
CA ARG A 261 17.02 2.24 9.47
C ARG A 261 17.27 1.78 10.91
N ASP A 262 18.00 0.67 11.07
CA ASP A 262 18.27 0.11 12.40
C ASP A 262 19.26 1.00 13.18
N ASP A 263 20.37 1.39 12.56
CA ASP A 263 21.36 2.35 13.12
C ASP A 263 22.21 2.96 11.99
N GLU A 264 22.00 4.25 11.72
CA GLU A 264 22.70 4.97 10.66
C GLU A 264 24.20 5.10 10.94
N ILE A 265 24.58 5.35 12.20
CA ILE A 265 25.98 5.56 12.60
C ILE A 265 26.75 4.25 12.48
N ALA A 266 26.17 3.16 12.95
CA ALA A 266 26.77 1.84 12.83
C ALA A 266 26.90 1.41 11.35
N ALA A 267 25.89 1.68 10.52
CA ALA A 267 25.93 1.37 9.08
C ALA A 267 27.07 2.14 8.39
N GLU A 268 27.23 3.44 8.71
CA GLU A 268 28.31 4.28 8.17
C GLU A 268 29.70 3.78 8.61
N ALA A 269 29.87 3.41 9.88
CA ALA A 269 31.08 2.83 10.41
C ALA A 269 31.46 1.51 9.73
N MET A 270 30.47 0.75 9.24
CA MET A 270 30.67 -0.48 8.46
C MET A 270 30.91 -0.23 6.96
N GLY A 271 31.08 1.05 6.54
CA GLY A 271 31.40 1.42 5.16
C GLY A 271 30.17 1.54 4.22
N VAL A 272 28.95 1.56 4.76
CA VAL A 272 27.74 1.80 3.98
C VAL A 272 27.65 3.28 3.58
N PRO A 273 27.53 3.64 2.28
CA PRO A 273 27.44 5.04 1.85
C PRO A 273 26.03 5.59 2.12
N THR A 274 25.73 5.94 3.39
CA THR A 274 24.40 6.32 3.89
C THR A 274 23.80 7.47 3.11
N THR A 275 24.57 8.52 2.83
CA THR A 275 24.16 9.71 2.06
C THR A 275 23.59 9.35 0.69
N ARG A 276 24.35 8.59 -0.12
CA ARG A 276 23.92 8.20 -1.47
C ARG A 276 22.68 7.30 -1.44
N LEU A 277 22.60 6.42 -0.46
CA LEU A 277 21.49 5.48 -0.32
C LEU A 277 20.21 6.18 0.15
N LYS A 278 20.29 7.21 0.99
CA LYS A 278 19.14 8.04 1.37
C LYS A 278 18.57 8.80 0.18
N VAL A 279 19.43 9.46 -0.62
CA VAL A 279 19.01 10.15 -1.84
C VAL A 279 18.37 9.17 -2.83
N LEU A 280 18.95 7.98 -2.99
CA LEU A 280 18.39 6.93 -3.85
C LEU A 280 17.02 6.44 -3.34
N ALA A 281 16.81 6.38 -2.02
CA ALA A 281 15.51 6.02 -1.44
C ALA A 281 14.45 7.08 -1.76
N PHE A 282 14.75 8.36 -1.57
CA PHE A 282 13.85 9.46 -1.96
C PHE A 282 13.55 9.44 -3.46
N ALA A 283 14.57 9.31 -4.31
CA ALA A 283 14.40 9.26 -5.76
C ALA A 283 13.52 8.09 -6.21
N SER A 284 13.77 6.89 -5.68
CA SER A 284 13.00 5.69 -6.05
C SER A 284 11.57 5.70 -5.49
N GLY A 285 11.38 6.20 -4.27
CA GLY A 285 10.04 6.41 -3.69
C GLY A 285 9.24 7.44 -4.48
N ALA A 286 9.85 8.59 -4.79
CA ALA A 286 9.27 9.65 -5.61
C ALA A 286 8.92 9.18 -7.03
N ALA A 287 9.76 8.33 -7.65
CA ALA A 287 9.47 7.77 -8.97
C ALA A 287 8.14 7.02 -9.00
N TRP A 288 7.82 6.21 -7.98
CA TRP A 288 6.53 5.52 -7.87
C TRP A 288 5.37 6.50 -7.67
N ALA A 289 5.59 7.56 -6.88
CA ALA A 289 4.59 8.62 -6.75
C ALA A 289 4.32 9.30 -8.10
N GLY A 290 5.37 9.55 -8.88
CA GLY A 290 5.25 10.10 -10.24
C GLY A 290 4.45 9.21 -11.18
N VAL A 291 4.72 7.90 -11.19
CA VAL A 291 3.94 6.92 -11.97
C VAL A 291 2.47 6.94 -11.56
N ALA A 292 2.19 6.92 -10.25
CA ALA A 292 0.82 7.01 -9.76
C ALA A 292 0.15 8.33 -10.16
N GLY A 293 0.90 9.46 -10.17
CA GLY A 293 0.42 10.77 -10.62
C GLY A 293 -0.03 10.77 -12.07
N VAL A 294 0.75 10.15 -12.95
CA VAL A 294 0.36 9.99 -14.36
C VAL A 294 -0.90 9.13 -14.51
N CYS A 295 -0.99 8.02 -13.75
CA CYS A 295 -2.19 7.17 -13.76
C CYS A 295 -3.44 7.92 -13.26
N PHE A 296 -3.29 8.74 -12.22
CA PHE A 296 -4.37 9.58 -11.70
C PHE A 296 -4.83 10.61 -12.75
N ALA A 297 -3.90 11.37 -13.32
CA ALA A 297 -4.18 12.38 -14.33
C ALA A 297 -4.86 11.78 -15.57
N GLY A 298 -4.39 10.60 -16.02
CA GLY A 298 -5.00 9.87 -17.15
C GLY A 298 -6.40 9.33 -16.83
N LYS A 299 -6.65 8.91 -15.57
CA LYS A 299 -7.97 8.39 -15.14
C LYS A 299 -9.02 9.48 -15.12
N TYR A 300 -8.72 10.60 -14.44
CA TYR A 300 -9.70 11.67 -14.23
C TYR A 300 -9.75 12.66 -15.39
N ALA A 301 -8.73 12.67 -16.29
CA ALA A 301 -8.54 13.64 -17.35
C ALA A 301 -8.56 15.10 -16.84
N PHE A 302 -8.32 15.26 -15.54
CA PHE A 302 -8.33 16.50 -14.80
C PHE A 302 -7.34 16.45 -13.65
N VAL A 303 -6.62 17.53 -13.41
CA VAL A 303 -5.66 17.66 -12.31
C VAL A 303 -5.83 19.02 -11.66
N SER A 304 -6.08 19.05 -10.35
CA SER A 304 -6.17 20.30 -9.55
C SER A 304 -5.25 20.24 -8.34
N PRO A 305 -4.80 21.39 -7.80
CA PRO A 305 -3.96 21.44 -6.60
C PRO A 305 -4.62 20.80 -5.37
N GLU A 306 -5.94 20.91 -5.27
CA GLU A 306 -6.76 20.34 -4.18
C GLU A 306 -6.59 18.81 -4.00
N SER A 307 -6.21 18.10 -5.07
CA SER A 307 -5.98 16.64 -5.02
C SER A 307 -4.65 16.28 -4.36
N PHE A 308 -3.76 17.23 -4.12
CA PHE A 308 -2.38 16.98 -3.65
C PHE A 308 -2.06 17.80 -2.39
N THR A 309 -2.89 17.61 -1.38
CA THR A 309 -2.72 18.30 -0.09
C THR A 309 -1.83 17.51 0.87
N PHE A 310 -1.43 18.15 1.94
CA PHE A 310 -0.75 17.49 3.06
C PHE A 310 -1.56 16.32 3.64
N PHE A 311 -2.89 16.46 3.69
CA PHE A 311 -3.77 15.39 4.16
C PHE A 311 -3.61 14.10 3.36
N GLU A 312 -3.39 14.22 2.05
CA GLU A 312 -3.13 13.09 1.17
C GLU A 312 -1.84 12.34 1.56
N SER A 313 -0.77 13.07 1.90
CA SER A 313 0.47 12.45 2.42
C SER A 313 0.23 11.67 3.72
N ILE A 314 -0.60 12.21 4.62
CA ILE A 314 -0.96 11.52 5.88
C ILE A 314 -1.73 10.22 5.59
N VAL A 315 -2.68 10.25 4.66
CA VAL A 315 -3.46 9.06 4.29
C VAL A 315 -2.54 7.97 3.73
N ILE A 316 -1.61 8.33 2.83
CA ILE A 316 -0.64 7.37 2.27
C ILE A 316 0.29 6.83 3.37
N LEU A 317 0.76 7.68 4.29
CA LEU A 317 1.56 7.25 5.44
C LEU A 317 0.78 6.30 6.34
N ALA A 318 -0.48 6.61 6.61
CA ALA A 318 -1.35 5.75 7.41
C ALA A 318 -1.51 4.35 6.78
N MET A 319 -1.57 4.24 5.44
CA MET A 319 -1.60 2.95 4.73
C MET A 319 -0.34 2.12 5.01
N VAL A 320 0.83 2.77 4.98
CA VAL A 320 2.12 2.11 5.23
C VAL A 320 2.24 1.66 6.69
N VAL A 321 1.86 2.53 7.64
CA VAL A 321 1.93 2.24 9.08
C VAL A 321 0.93 1.16 9.47
N LEU A 322 -0.33 1.29 9.03
CA LEU A 322 -1.39 0.32 9.30
C LEU A 322 -1.06 -1.05 8.69
N GLY A 323 -0.55 -1.07 7.48
CA GLY A 323 -0.12 -2.31 6.81
C GLY A 323 1.06 -3.00 7.50
N GLY A 324 1.95 -2.20 8.07
CA GLY A 324 3.21 -2.62 8.67
C GLY A 324 4.41 -2.27 7.77
N MET A 325 5.16 -1.26 8.18
CA MET A 325 6.23 -0.60 7.40
C MET A 325 7.25 -1.56 6.76
N SER A 326 7.52 -2.72 7.38
CA SER A 326 8.51 -3.68 6.88
C SER A 326 7.94 -4.77 5.96
N SER A 327 6.61 -4.82 5.77
CA SER A 327 5.92 -5.92 5.09
C SER A 327 5.21 -5.44 3.83
N ILE A 328 5.74 -5.78 2.65
CA ILE A 328 5.10 -5.45 1.37
C ILE A 328 3.64 -5.95 1.30
N PRO A 329 3.32 -7.23 1.62
CA PRO A 329 1.93 -7.68 1.64
C PRO A 329 1.07 -6.90 2.66
N GLY A 330 1.67 -6.49 3.78
CA GLY A 330 0.99 -5.69 4.77
C GLY A 330 0.59 -4.32 4.21
N VAL A 331 1.51 -3.62 3.56
CA VAL A 331 1.24 -2.31 2.94
C VAL A 331 0.16 -2.41 1.86
N VAL A 332 0.19 -3.45 1.03
CA VAL A 332 -0.86 -3.70 0.04
C VAL A 332 -2.24 -3.84 0.70
N ILE A 333 -2.33 -4.65 1.77
CA ILE A 333 -3.59 -4.82 2.52
C ILE A 333 -3.99 -3.50 3.20
N GLY A 334 -3.04 -2.79 3.81
CA GLY A 334 -3.28 -1.49 4.46
C GLY A 334 -3.85 -0.45 3.49
N ALA A 335 -3.29 -0.35 2.29
CA ALA A 335 -3.78 0.56 1.25
C ALA A 335 -5.20 0.19 0.80
N VAL A 336 -5.46 -1.09 0.51
CA VAL A 336 -6.80 -1.56 0.13
C VAL A 336 -7.82 -1.29 1.24
N VAL A 337 -7.48 -1.58 2.50
CA VAL A 337 -8.38 -1.35 3.64
C VAL A 337 -8.69 0.14 3.80
N ILE A 338 -7.69 1.01 3.74
CA ILE A 338 -7.89 2.47 3.93
C ILE A 338 -8.75 3.08 2.81
N VAL A 339 -8.66 2.57 1.59
CA VAL A 339 -9.49 3.06 0.48
C VAL A 339 -10.89 2.46 0.52
N VAL A 340 -11.01 1.16 0.76
CA VAL A 340 -12.29 0.45 0.65
C VAL A 340 -13.18 0.67 1.88
N VAL A 341 -12.62 0.69 3.11
CA VAL A 341 -13.44 0.81 4.33
C VAL A 341 -14.26 2.11 4.39
N PRO A 342 -13.69 3.31 4.12
CA PRO A 342 -14.50 4.54 4.11
C PRO A 342 -15.60 4.51 3.04
N GLU A 343 -15.36 3.84 1.91
CA GLU A 343 -16.34 3.72 0.85
C GLU A 343 -17.50 2.79 1.23
N LEU A 344 -17.22 1.75 2.01
CA LEU A 344 -18.24 0.88 2.59
C LEU A 344 -19.12 1.62 3.61
N LEU A 345 -18.54 2.59 4.32
CA LEU A 345 -19.24 3.42 5.31
C LEU A 345 -19.96 4.62 4.70
N ARG A 346 -20.06 4.70 3.37
CA ARG A 346 -20.70 5.81 2.66
C ARG A 346 -22.18 6.01 3.06
N GLY A 347 -22.85 4.95 3.50
CA GLY A 347 -24.23 5.04 4.05
C GLY A 347 -24.33 5.84 5.35
N VAL A 348 -23.21 6.13 6.04
CA VAL A 348 -23.14 6.89 7.29
C VAL A 348 -22.19 8.08 7.10
N GLN A 349 -22.53 8.96 6.15
CA GLN A 349 -21.64 10.02 5.65
C GLN A 349 -21.06 10.92 6.74
N ASP A 350 -21.89 11.34 7.70
CA ASP A 350 -21.52 12.30 8.73
C ASP A 350 -20.45 11.78 9.71
N TYR A 351 -20.39 10.47 9.93
CA TYR A 351 -19.47 9.84 10.87
C TYR A 351 -18.29 9.13 10.21
N ARG A 352 -18.22 9.10 8.87
CA ARG A 352 -17.20 8.36 8.12
C ARG A 352 -15.77 8.69 8.54
N MET A 353 -15.46 9.99 8.64
CA MET A 353 -14.12 10.46 9.02
C MET A 353 -13.80 10.18 10.50
N LEU A 354 -14.81 10.28 11.38
CA LEU A 354 -14.63 9.97 12.80
C LEU A 354 -14.36 8.48 13.01
N VAL A 355 -15.16 7.61 12.38
CA VAL A 355 -14.97 6.15 12.46
C VAL A 355 -13.60 5.75 11.89
N PHE A 356 -13.21 6.35 10.78
CA PHE A 356 -11.91 6.12 10.16
C PHE A 356 -10.76 6.54 11.08
N GLY A 357 -10.80 7.76 11.64
CA GLY A 357 -9.79 8.24 12.59
C GLY A 357 -9.73 7.39 13.85
N ALA A 358 -10.88 7.04 14.42
CA ALA A 358 -10.95 6.16 15.59
C ALA A 358 -10.39 4.76 15.29
N ALA A 359 -10.68 4.19 14.11
CA ALA A 359 -10.14 2.90 13.70
C ALA A 359 -8.61 2.93 13.56
N LEU A 360 -8.04 4.02 13.01
CA LEU A 360 -6.60 4.22 12.92
C LEU A 360 -5.94 4.29 14.30
N VAL A 361 -6.48 5.12 15.21
CA VAL A 361 -5.97 5.26 16.58
C VAL A 361 -6.04 3.92 17.31
N PHE A 362 -7.19 3.23 17.24
CA PHE A 362 -7.36 1.91 17.84
C PHE A 362 -6.34 0.89 17.31
N MET A 363 -6.14 0.89 16.00
CA MET A 363 -5.18 -0.03 15.39
C MET A 363 -3.75 0.27 15.82
N MET A 364 -3.34 1.54 15.88
CA MET A 364 -2.00 1.95 16.32
C MET A 364 -1.75 1.61 17.80
N THR A 365 -2.78 1.72 18.65
CA THR A 365 -2.66 1.39 20.08
C THR A 365 -2.65 -0.11 20.34
N VAL A 366 -3.43 -0.90 19.61
CA VAL A 366 -3.55 -2.35 19.82
C VAL A 366 -2.47 -3.15 19.08
N ARG A 367 -2.05 -2.68 17.89
CA ARG A 367 -1.02 -3.33 17.05
C ARG A 367 -0.07 -2.32 16.39
N PRO A 368 0.88 -1.76 17.13
CA PRO A 368 1.85 -0.81 16.58
C PRO A 368 2.76 -1.42 15.50
N GLU A 369 2.85 -2.75 15.42
CA GLU A 369 3.63 -3.47 14.40
C GLU A 369 2.90 -3.59 13.03
N GLY A 370 1.65 -3.13 12.93
CA GLY A 370 0.80 -3.23 11.74
C GLY A 370 0.05 -4.57 11.60
N LEU A 371 -0.74 -4.68 10.51
CA LEU A 371 -1.59 -5.86 10.23
C LEU A 371 -0.78 -7.12 9.98
N VAL A 372 0.33 -7.00 9.25
CA VAL A 372 1.16 -8.15 8.84
C VAL A 372 2.58 -7.98 9.36
N ARG A 373 2.90 -8.70 10.42
CA ARG A 373 4.27 -8.75 10.94
C ARG A 373 5.17 -9.57 10.01
N ARG A 374 6.31 -9.02 9.60
CA ARG A 374 7.36 -9.81 8.99
C ARG A 374 7.88 -10.80 10.03
N GLY A 375 7.68 -12.10 9.79
CA GLY A 375 8.27 -13.13 10.63
C GLY A 375 9.79 -12.98 10.56
N LEU A 376 10.38 -12.34 11.56
CA LEU A 376 11.82 -12.48 11.82
C LEU A 376 12.04 -13.99 11.92
N SER A 377 12.75 -14.54 10.95
CA SER A 377 13.30 -15.90 11.06
C SER A 377 13.98 -15.95 12.42
N LYS A 378 13.39 -16.66 13.39
CA LYS A 378 14.03 -16.92 14.65
C LYS A 378 15.37 -17.58 14.32
N ARG A 379 16.46 -16.81 14.35
CA ARG A 379 17.78 -17.40 14.52
C ARG A 379 17.63 -18.31 15.73
N ARG A 380 17.74 -19.60 15.50
CA ARG A 380 17.85 -20.57 16.59
C ARG A 380 19.01 -20.11 17.47
N PRO A 381 18.78 -19.76 18.76
CA PRO A 381 19.89 -19.62 19.69
C PRO A 381 20.35 -21.06 19.93
N GLY A 382 21.49 -21.44 19.40
CA GLY A 382 22.00 -22.81 19.62
C GLY A 382 23.07 -23.31 18.65
N ALA A 383 23.73 -22.41 17.87
CA ALA A 383 24.86 -22.84 17.04
C ALA A 383 26.15 -22.06 17.38
N ALA A 384 26.34 -21.70 18.64
CA ALA A 384 27.58 -21.10 19.14
C ALA A 384 28.01 -21.78 20.47
N ALA A 385 27.88 -23.09 20.54
CA ALA A 385 28.48 -23.92 21.58
C ALA A 385 28.62 -25.34 21.01
N ALA A 386 29.60 -25.55 20.13
CA ALA A 386 30.31 -26.78 19.87
C ALA A 386 31.62 -26.43 19.17
#